data_b376011b446c344a8b73f5c1f4161a34
#
_entry.id   b376011b446c344a8b73f5c1f4161a34
#
_cell.length_a   1.000
_cell.length_b   1.000
_cell.length_c   1.000
_cell.angle_alpha   90.00
_cell.angle_beta   90.00
_cell.angle_gamma   90.00
#
_symmetry.space_group_name_H-M   'P 1'
#
loop_
_entity.id
_entity.type
_entity.pdbx_description
1 polymer ?
#
loop_
_entity_poly.entity_id
_entity_poly.type
_entity_poly.pdbx_seq_one_letter_code
_entity_poly.pdbx_strand_id
1 'polypeptide(L)'
;MVKRTTMESLRIMFLGDVVGEPGRKAVIGQLASLRKELELDFIIVNGENAAGGRGITPKITIDLLRAGAAVVTTGDHVWDQQDIVDYFPTEPRLLRPINYPEGTPGEGWVVLETAKGKIAVIQAQGRSFIQPPLENPFVIVEDRVAKLRAEGVKMIFLDFHAETTSEKIAMGWALDGKASVVVGTHTHVQTADERILPQGTGCLTDAGMCGPEHSVLGRSPESVVWRFRTGMPTRFPVAKGPVRLCGLVADIDPESGKCLSIERVNRLIDSSEADDGVSGAES
;
A
#
# COMPACT_ATOMS: atom_id res chain seq x y z
N MET A 1 -19.51 9.61 3.58
CA MET A 1 -19.50 8.33 4.31
C MET A 1 -19.70 7.23 3.29
N VAL A 2 -18.67 6.43 3.05
CA VAL A 2 -18.71 5.33 2.07
C VAL A 2 -19.66 4.25 2.60
N LYS A 3 -20.82 4.07 1.96
CA LYS A 3 -21.75 3.01 2.36
C LYS A 3 -21.29 1.67 1.77
N ARG A 4 -21.33 0.60 2.58
CA ARG A 4 -21.07 -0.76 2.12
C ARG A 4 -22.09 -1.17 1.05
N THR A 5 -21.63 -1.75 -0.06
CA THR A 5 -22.48 -2.12 -1.20
C THR A 5 -23.41 -3.28 -0.83
N THR A 6 -22.88 -4.32 -0.19
CA THR A 6 -23.64 -5.46 0.35
C THR A 6 -22.96 -6.00 1.61
N MET A 7 -23.71 -6.61 2.54
CA MET A 7 -23.14 -7.27 3.74
C MET A 7 -22.30 -8.51 3.38
N GLU A 8 -22.47 -9.07 2.21
CA GLU A 8 -21.74 -10.25 1.73
C GLU A 8 -20.41 -9.90 1.05
N SER A 9 -20.22 -8.63 0.61
CA SER A 9 -18.97 -8.19 -0.01
C SER A 9 -17.81 -8.19 0.98
N LEU A 10 -16.61 -8.55 0.54
CA LEU A 10 -15.37 -8.31 1.28
C LEU A 10 -14.99 -6.84 1.16
N ARG A 11 -15.02 -6.11 2.29
CA ARG A 11 -14.66 -4.70 2.33
C ARG A 11 -13.22 -4.55 2.75
N ILE A 12 -12.41 -4.10 1.81
CA ILE A 12 -10.98 -3.89 2.04
C ILE A 12 -10.64 -2.41 2.14
N MET A 13 -9.59 -2.08 2.89
CA MET A 13 -8.92 -0.78 2.85
C MET A 13 -7.45 -0.99 2.47
N PHE A 14 -6.94 -0.12 1.62
CA PHE A 14 -5.53 0.03 1.35
C PHE A 14 -5.09 1.44 1.75
N LEU A 15 -4.00 1.53 2.52
CA LEU A 15 -3.32 2.78 2.82
C LEU A 15 -2.01 2.86 2.05
N GLY A 16 -1.81 3.96 1.32
CA GLY A 16 -0.62 4.21 0.50
C GLY A 16 0.64 4.45 1.33
N ASP A 17 1.70 4.83 0.65
CA ASP A 17 3.06 4.91 1.18
C ASP A 17 3.15 5.60 2.56
N VAL A 18 3.44 4.84 3.62
CA VAL A 18 3.60 5.38 4.98
C VAL A 18 4.96 6.06 5.08
N VAL A 19 4.98 7.37 5.37
CA VAL A 19 6.20 8.17 5.37
C VAL A 19 6.64 8.57 6.79
N GLY A 20 7.72 7.96 7.23
CA GLY A 20 8.42 8.30 8.47
C GLY A 20 7.61 8.07 9.74
N GLU A 21 8.12 8.63 10.85
CA GLU A 21 7.47 8.49 12.16
C GLU A 21 6.07 9.14 12.21
N PRO A 22 5.84 10.35 11.66
CA PRO A 22 4.50 10.94 11.69
C PRO A 22 3.45 10.07 10.98
N GLY A 23 3.74 9.61 9.75
CA GLY A 23 2.83 8.74 8.99
C GLY A 23 2.56 7.42 9.73
N ARG A 24 3.60 6.81 10.28
CA ARG A 24 3.51 5.56 11.03
C ARG A 24 2.64 5.69 12.29
N LYS A 25 2.86 6.74 13.10
CA LYS A 25 2.05 7.00 14.30
C LYS A 25 0.58 7.21 13.94
N ALA A 26 0.30 8.04 12.94
CA ALA A 26 -1.08 8.31 12.51
C ALA A 26 -1.77 7.03 11.98
N VAL A 27 -1.10 6.23 11.14
CA VAL A 27 -1.67 4.97 10.65
C VAL A 27 -1.97 4.03 11.82
N ILE A 28 -1.00 3.74 12.68
CA ILE A 28 -1.17 2.82 13.82
C ILE A 28 -2.30 3.28 14.74
N GLY A 29 -2.36 4.57 15.07
CA GLY A 29 -3.39 5.14 15.95
C GLY A 29 -4.80 5.11 15.34
N GLN A 30 -4.91 5.14 14.00
CA GLN A 30 -6.21 5.25 13.33
C GLN A 30 -6.77 3.91 12.82
N LEU A 31 -5.96 2.83 12.69
CA LEU A 31 -6.43 1.57 12.10
C LEU A 31 -7.66 0.97 12.80
N ALA A 32 -7.70 0.98 14.13
CA ALA A 32 -8.83 0.42 14.88
C ALA A 32 -10.13 1.22 14.70
N SER A 33 -10.04 2.56 14.75
CA SER A 33 -11.18 3.46 14.53
C SER A 33 -11.69 3.38 13.09
N LEU A 34 -10.78 3.40 12.10
CA LEU A 34 -11.13 3.26 10.69
C LEU A 34 -11.78 1.90 10.39
N ARG A 35 -11.27 0.80 10.98
CA ARG A 35 -11.89 -0.52 10.84
C ARG A 35 -13.35 -0.51 11.29
N LYS A 36 -13.62 0.08 12.45
CA LYS A 36 -14.98 0.15 13.01
C LYS A 36 -15.88 1.10 12.21
N GLU A 37 -15.38 2.31 11.93
CA GLU A 37 -16.15 3.35 11.23
C GLU A 37 -16.54 2.94 9.82
N LEU A 38 -15.61 2.34 9.08
CA LEU A 38 -15.78 1.95 7.68
C LEU A 38 -16.20 0.48 7.52
N GLU A 39 -16.42 -0.24 8.62
CA GLU A 39 -16.81 -1.67 8.63
C GLU A 39 -15.86 -2.55 7.81
N LEU A 40 -14.54 -2.41 8.03
CA LEU A 40 -13.52 -3.06 7.22
C LEU A 40 -13.31 -4.51 7.65
N ASP A 41 -13.32 -5.41 6.69
CA ASP A 41 -12.97 -6.81 6.87
C ASP A 41 -11.45 -7.03 6.79
N PHE A 42 -10.76 -6.29 5.90
CA PHE A 42 -9.35 -6.51 5.57
C PHE A 42 -8.61 -5.20 5.33
N ILE A 43 -7.39 -5.06 5.87
CA ILE A 43 -6.60 -3.83 5.75
C ILE A 43 -5.20 -4.17 5.23
N ILE A 44 -4.77 -3.46 4.19
CA ILE A 44 -3.43 -3.54 3.60
C ILE A 44 -2.76 -2.18 3.79
N VAL A 45 -1.49 -2.17 4.15
CA VAL A 45 -0.71 -0.93 4.36
C VAL A 45 0.59 -1.01 3.56
N ASN A 46 0.88 -0.01 2.75
CA ASN A 46 2.20 0.12 2.14
C ASN A 46 3.15 0.81 3.13
N GLY A 47 4.13 0.06 3.63
CA GLY A 47 5.10 0.49 4.66
C GLY A 47 6.44 0.94 4.10
N GLU A 48 6.58 1.15 2.81
CA GLU A 48 7.85 1.35 2.13
C GLU A 48 8.73 2.45 2.69
N ASN A 49 8.15 3.57 3.11
CA ASN A 49 8.87 4.74 3.61
C ASN A 49 8.76 4.92 5.13
N ALA A 50 8.31 3.90 5.86
CA ALA A 50 7.98 3.99 7.27
C ALA A 50 9.21 4.19 8.19
N ALA A 51 10.39 3.72 7.82
CA ALA A 51 11.63 3.87 8.59
C ALA A 51 12.39 5.16 8.22
N GLY A 52 12.07 6.27 8.88
CA GLY A 52 12.73 7.56 8.64
C GLY A 52 12.54 8.11 7.22
N GLY A 53 11.54 7.59 6.52
CA GLY A 53 11.18 7.98 5.15
C GLY A 53 11.81 7.12 4.05
N ARG A 54 12.47 6.00 4.39
CA ARG A 54 13.03 5.03 3.42
C ARG A 54 13.12 3.64 4.03
N GLY A 55 12.47 2.67 3.41
CA GLY A 55 12.43 1.29 3.86
C GLY A 55 11.55 1.07 5.09
N ILE A 56 11.55 -0.16 5.57
CA ILE A 56 10.80 -0.62 6.74
C ILE A 56 11.71 -1.51 7.61
N THR A 57 11.48 -1.54 8.93
CA THR A 57 12.21 -2.42 9.86
C THR A 57 11.29 -3.53 10.39
N PRO A 58 11.86 -4.63 10.95
CA PRO A 58 11.07 -5.68 11.60
C PRO A 58 10.11 -5.13 12.67
N LYS A 59 10.61 -4.22 13.53
CA LYS A 59 9.79 -3.59 14.57
C LYS A 59 8.58 -2.86 13.98
N ILE A 60 8.79 -2.04 12.96
CA ILE A 60 7.71 -1.28 12.32
C ILE A 60 6.68 -2.23 11.67
N THR A 61 7.15 -3.30 11.02
CA THR A 61 6.25 -4.33 10.45
C THR A 61 5.38 -4.95 11.54
N ILE A 62 5.98 -5.37 12.65
CA ILE A 62 5.26 -5.94 13.79
C ILE A 62 4.23 -4.95 14.35
N ASP A 63 4.61 -3.68 14.51
CA ASP A 63 3.72 -2.65 15.05
C ASP A 63 2.50 -2.42 14.12
N LEU A 64 2.69 -2.36 12.80
CA LEU A 64 1.60 -2.23 11.82
C LEU A 64 0.66 -3.45 11.82
N LEU A 65 1.23 -4.67 11.86
CA LEU A 65 0.44 -5.90 11.91
C LEU A 65 -0.36 -6.00 13.21
N ARG A 66 0.23 -5.65 14.35
CA ARG A 66 -0.45 -5.61 15.65
C ARG A 66 -1.56 -4.57 15.71
N ALA A 67 -1.39 -3.43 15.05
CA ALA A 67 -2.41 -2.39 14.96
C ALA A 67 -3.61 -2.80 14.10
N GLY A 68 -3.52 -3.91 13.34
CA GLY A 68 -4.63 -4.47 12.58
C GLY A 68 -4.44 -4.52 11.06
N ALA A 69 -3.26 -4.17 10.53
CA ALA A 69 -2.94 -4.48 9.14
C ALA A 69 -2.91 -6.01 8.95
N ALA A 70 -3.54 -6.52 7.92
CA ALA A 70 -3.50 -7.93 7.55
C ALA A 70 -2.25 -8.25 6.72
N VAL A 71 -1.83 -7.30 5.87
CA VAL A 71 -0.64 -7.41 4.99
C VAL A 71 0.06 -6.06 4.96
N VAL A 72 1.38 -6.09 4.92
CA VAL A 72 2.24 -4.92 4.67
C VAL A 72 2.96 -5.13 3.35
N THR A 73 2.78 -4.19 2.42
CA THR A 73 3.51 -4.12 1.15
C THR A 73 4.66 -3.14 1.23
N THR A 74 5.59 -3.19 0.29
CA THR A 74 6.77 -2.34 0.19
C THR A 74 6.93 -1.77 -1.22
N GLY A 75 8.14 -1.45 -1.67
CA GLY A 75 8.42 -0.94 -3.01
C GLY A 75 9.93 -0.94 -3.32
N ASP A 76 10.44 0.12 -3.96
CA ASP A 76 11.84 0.20 -4.39
C ASP A 76 12.83 0.43 -3.23
N HIS A 77 12.35 0.89 -2.07
CA HIS A 77 13.16 1.06 -0.86
C HIS A 77 13.16 -0.17 0.07
N VAL A 78 12.67 -1.31 -0.40
CA VAL A 78 12.48 -2.53 0.41
C VAL A 78 13.74 -2.98 1.15
N TRP A 79 14.93 -2.74 0.59
CA TRP A 79 16.23 -3.15 1.16
C TRP A 79 17.01 -2.03 1.83
N ASP A 80 16.43 -0.85 2.02
CA ASP A 80 17.14 0.31 2.59
C ASP A 80 17.43 0.16 4.09
N GLN A 81 16.76 -0.77 4.78
CA GLN A 81 17.05 -1.13 6.17
C GLN A 81 17.65 -2.54 6.19
N GLN A 82 18.89 -2.65 6.70
CA GLN A 82 19.66 -3.91 6.63
C GLN A 82 19.02 -5.06 7.43
N ASP A 83 18.38 -4.75 8.56
CA ASP A 83 17.76 -5.73 9.45
C ASP A 83 16.49 -6.38 8.88
N ILE A 84 15.93 -5.81 7.80
CA ILE A 84 14.73 -6.38 7.16
C ILE A 84 15.04 -7.64 6.34
N VAL A 85 16.27 -7.79 5.85
CA VAL A 85 16.66 -8.89 4.93
C VAL A 85 16.44 -10.26 5.60
N ASP A 86 16.91 -10.41 6.83
CA ASP A 86 16.76 -11.66 7.59
C ASP A 86 15.35 -11.85 8.14
N TYR A 87 14.57 -10.79 8.22
CA TYR A 87 13.20 -10.83 8.72
C TYR A 87 12.17 -11.27 7.67
N PHE A 88 12.35 -10.90 6.41
CA PHE A 88 11.40 -11.24 5.33
C PHE A 88 10.99 -12.72 5.29
N PRO A 89 11.92 -13.69 5.39
CA PRO A 89 11.52 -15.11 5.36
C PRO A 89 10.69 -15.56 6.56
N THR A 90 10.65 -14.77 7.64
CA THR A 90 9.96 -15.11 8.90
C THR A 90 8.53 -14.56 8.98
N GLU A 91 8.18 -13.58 8.15
CA GLU A 91 6.86 -12.94 8.16
C GLU A 91 6.22 -12.94 6.75
N PRO A 92 5.39 -13.93 6.43
CA PRO A 92 4.80 -14.07 5.10
C PRO A 92 3.80 -12.96 4.74
N ARG A 93 3.39 -12.12 5.70
CA ARG A 93 2.48 -10.99 5.46
C ARG A 93 3.22 -9.68 5.17
N LEU A 94 4.55 -9.70 5.16
CA LEU A 94 5.39 -8.63 4.65
C LEU A 94 5.82 -8.98 3.23
N LEU A 95 5.38 -8.18 2.24
CA LEU A 95 5.62 -8.46 0.83
C LEU A 95 6.65 -7.50 0.23
N ARG A 96 7.61 -8.08 -0.52
CA ARG A 96 8.49 -7.35 -1.44
C ARG A 96 7.92 -7.38 -2.87
N PRO A 97 8.46 -6.60 -3.82
CA PRO A 97 8.09 -6.77 -5.23
C PRO A 97 8.29 -8.21 -5.72
N ILE A 98 7.25 -8.80 -6.32
CA ILE A 98 7.26 -10.18 -6.80
C ILE A 98 8.28 -10.38 -7.94
N ASN A 99 8.56 -9.32 -8.68
CA ASN A 99 9.44 -9.34 -9.85
C ASN A 99 10.94 -9.18 -9.52
N TYR A 100 11.34 -9.33 -8.25
CA TYR A 100 12.74 -9.61 -7.90
C TYR A 100 13.15 -11.00 -8.41
N PRO A 101 14.44 -11.21 -8.74
CA PRO A 101 14.95 -12.50 -9.17
C PRO A 101 14.69 -13.63 -8.17
N GLU A 102 14.64 -14.86 -8.67
CA GLU A 102 14.53 -16.06 -7.84
C GLU A 102 15.66 -16.12 -6.80
N GLY A 103 15.36 -16.59 -5.59
CA GLY A 103 16.29 -16.65 -4.45
C GLY A 103 16.38 -15.35 -3.62
N THR A 104 15.71 -14.26 -4.03
CA THR A 104 15.59 -13.07 -3.19
C THR A 104 14.77 -13.38 -1.94
N PRO A 105 15.21 -12.97 -0.71
CA PRO A 105 14.50 -13.26 0.53
C PRO A 105 13.05 -12.75 0.54
N GLY A 106 12.16 -13.51 1.18
CA GLY A 106 10.74 -13.17 1.32
C GLY A 106 9.91 -13.40 0.06
N GLU A 107 8.62 -13.10 0.16
CA GLU A 107 7.65 -13.35 -0.88
C GLU A 107 7.09 -12.04 -1.45
N GLY A 108 6.62 -12.10 -2.70
CA GLY A 108 5.94 -10.96 -3.35
C GLY A 108 4.42 -11.09 -3.39
N TRP A 109 3.88 -12.11 -2.76
CA TRP A 109 2.44 -12.38 -2.68
C TRP A 109 2.11 -13.26 -1.48
N VAL A 110 0.84 -13.18 -1.03
CA VAL A 110 0.31 -14.03 0.04
C VAL A 110 -1.18 -14.30 -0.21
N VAL A 111 -1.67 -15.47 0.18
CA VAL A 111 -3.11 -15.80 0.24
C VAL A 111 -3.50 -15.92 1.70
N LEU A 112 -4.52 -15.17 2.09
CA LEU A 112 -5.08 -15.21 3.45
C LEU A 112 -6.55 -15.62 3.41
N GLU A 113 -6.97 -16.40 4.43
CA GLU A 113 -8.36 -16.73 4.64
C GLU A 113 -9.07 -15.58 5.35
N THR A 114 -10.27 -15.27 4.91
CA THR A 114 -11.19 -14.34 5.58
C THR A 114 -12.52 -15.04 5.87
N ALA A 115 -13.38 -14.43 6.66
CA ALA A 115 -14.74 -14.94 6.87
C ALA A 115 -15.56 -15.02 5.56
N LYS A 116 -15.11 -14.36 4.49
CA LYS A 116 -15.78 -14.26 3.18
C LYS A 116 -15.02 -14.98 2.05
N GLY A 117 -14.01 -15.78 2.40
CA GLY A 117 -13.21 -16.54 1.44
C GLY A 117 -11.76 -16.06 1.34
N LYS A 118 -11.04 -16.66 0.39
CA LYS A 118 -9.60 -16.37 0.18
C LYS A 118 -9.39 -15.06 -0.55
N ILE A 119 -8.46 -14.27 -0.04
CA ILE A 119 -7.92 -13.09 -0.75
C ILE A 119 -6.42 -13.26 -0.97
N ALA A 120 -5.96 -13.02 -2.20
CA ALA A 120 -4.54 -12.87 -2.50
C ALA A 120 -4.16 -11.38 -2.52
N VAL A 121 -3.02 -11.07 -1.93
CA VAL A 121 -2.36 -9.76 -2.06
C VAL A 121 -1.05 -9.98 -2.79
N ILE A 122 -0.82 -9.19 -3.85
CA ILE A 122 0.41 -9.21 -4.65
C ILE A 122 1.04 -7.82 -4.57
N GLN A 123 2.36 -7.77 -4.50
CA GLN A 123 3.13 -6.54 -4.62
C GLN A 123 4.07 -6.67 -5.81
N ALA A 124 4.13 -5.65 -6.68
CA ALA A 124 5.03 -5.63 -7.82
C ALA A 124 5.63 -4.22 -8.02
N GLN A 125 6.82 -4.14 -8.62
CA GLN A 125 7.47 -2.88 -8.96
C GLN A 125 7.49 -2.67 -10.47
N GLY A 126 7.22 -1.43 -10.90
CA GLY A 126 7.36 -0.99 -12.28
C GLY A 126 8.82 -0.97 -12.75
N ARG A 127 9.04 -0.59 -14.02
CA ARG A 127 10.37 -0.53 -14.63
C ARG A 127 10.70 0.85 -15.21
N SER A 128 9.67 1.63 -15.49
CA SER A 128 9.83 2.93 -16.14
C SER A 128 10.25 4.00 -15.13
N PHE A 129 11.48 4.50 -15.24
CA PHE A 129 12.06 5.55 -14.39
C PHE A 129 12.16 5.21 -12.89
N ILE A 130 12.14 3.93 -12.52
CA ILE A 130 12.30 3.42 -11.16
C ILE A 130 13.52 2.47 -11.09
N GLN A 131 14.20 2.44 -9.95
CA GLN A 131 15.39 1.62 -9.72
C GLN A 131 15.20 0.68 -8.51
N PRO A 132 15.85 -0.49 -8.50
CA PRO A 132 16.56 -1.10 -9.63
C PRO A 132 15.59 -1.59 -10.72
N PRO A 133 16.07 -1.75 -11.99
CA PRO A 133 15.25 -2.34 -13.03
C PRO A 133 15.09 -3.85 -12.74
N LEU A 134 13.88 -4.24 -12.34
CA LEU A 134 13.53 -5.64 -12.05
C LEU A 134 13.03 -6.39 -13.30
N GLU A 135 12.67 -7.65 -13.14
CA GLU A 135 12.05 -8.43 -14.22
C GLU A 135 10.71 -7.82 -14.66
N ASN A 136 10.21 -8.21 -15.85
CA ASN A 136 9.00 -7.61 -16.41
C ASN A 136 7.77 -7.88 -15.53
N PRO A 137 7.22 -6.85 -14.85
CA PRO A 137 6.12 -7.03 -13.91
C PRO A 137 4.84 -7.53 -14.59
N PHE A 138 4.58 -7.16 -15.85
CA PHE A 138 3.38 -7.60 -16.56
C PHE A 138 3.38 -9.12 -16.72
N VAL A 139 4.50 -9.69 -17.17
CA VAL A 139 4.61 -11.15 -17.39
C VAL A 139 4.48 -11.91 -16.08
N ILE A 140 5.19 -11.45 -15.02
CA ILE A 140 5.21 -12.15 -13.73
C ILE A 140 3.88 -12.05 -13.00
N VAL A 141 3.27 -10.87 -13.01
CA VAL A 141 1.99 -10.65 -12.33
C VAL A 141 0.86 -11.40 -13.05
N GLU A 142 0.79 -11.35 -14.40
CA GLU A 142 -0.23 -12.10 -15.15
C GLU A 142 -0.10 -13.61 -14.94
N ASP A 143 1.11 -14.16 -14.94
CA ASP A 143 1.35 -15.58 -14.62
C ASP A 143 0.91 -15.93 -13.21
N ARG A 144 1.26 -15.11 -12.21
CA ARG A 144 0.85 -15.33 -10.82
C ARG A 144 -0.67 -15.26 -10.66
N VAL A 145 -1.32 -14.26 -11.24
CA VAL A 145 -2.78 -14.12 -11.20
C VAL A 145 -3.47 -15.32 -11.85
N ALA A 146 -2.95 -15.80 -12.99
CA ALA A 146 -3.50 -17.00 -13.66
C ALA A 146 -3.39 -18.25 -12.77
N LYS A 147 -2.25 -18.46 -12.09
CA LYS A 147 -2.05 -19.57 -11.16
C LYS A 147 -3.01 -19.49 -9.96
N LEU A 148 -3.12 -18.32 -9.32
CA LEU A 148 -4.04 -18.10 -8.19
C LEU A 148 -5.50 -18.37 -8.60
N ARG A 149 -5.91 -17.91 -9.77
CA ARG A 149 -7.24 -18.21 -10.32
C ARG A 149 -7.48 -19.70 -10.55
N ALA A 150 -6.49 -20.42 -11.09
CA ALA A 150 -6.55 -21.86 -11.28
C ALA A 150 -6.65 -22.62 -9.94
N GLU A 151 -6.08 -22.09 -8.87
CA GLU A 151 -6.18 -22.59 -7.49
C GLU A 151 -7.51 -22.19 -6.79
N GLY A 152 -8.40 -21.49 -7.50
CA GLY A 152 -9.72 -21.08 -7.00
C GLY A 152 -9.73 -19.78 -6.18
N VAL A 153 -8.62 -19.04 -6.12
CA VAL A 153 -8.57 -17.72 -5.46
C VAL A 153 -9.21 -16.68 -6.37
N LYS A 154 -10.39 -16.20 -5.98
CA LYS A 154 -11.18 -15.24 -6.78
C LYS A 154 -10.83 -13.79 -6.47
N MET A 155 -10.62 -13.45 -5.21
CA MET A 155 -10.31 -12.09 -4.77
C MET A 155 -8.80 -11.86 -4.82
N ILE A 156 -8.34 -10.94 -5.67
CA ILE A 156 -6.92 -10.65 -5.89
C ILE A 156 -6.72 -9.14 -5.87
N PHE A 157 -5.85 -8.67 -4.96
CA PHE A 157 -5.42 -7.29 -4.83
C PHE A 157 -3.97 -7.15 -5.29
N LEU A 158 -3.68 -6.14 -6.11
CA LEU A 158 -2.33 -5.79 -6.53
C LEU A 158 -1.98 -4.36 -6.06
N ASP A 159 -0.88 -4.23 -5.29
CA ASP A 159 -0.14 -2.98 -5.10
C ASP A 159 0.96 -2.90 -6.16
N PHE A 160 0.83 -1.95 -7.09
CA PHE A 160 1.78 -1.76 -8.19
C PHE A 160 2.60 -0.50 -7.98
N HIS A 161 3.78 -0.68 -7.40
CA HIS A 161 4.71 0.37 -7.03
C HIS A 161 5.50 0.86 -8.24
N ALA A 162 5.07 1.95 -8.89
CA ALA A 162 5.64 2.42 -10.16
C ALA A 162 5.63 3.94 -10.27
N GLU A 163 6.62 4.49 -10.97
CA GLU A 163 6.75 5.94 -11.18
C GLU A 163 5.72 6.46 -12.19
N THR A 164 5.57 5.81 -13.35
CA THR A 164 4.77 6.37 -14.44
C THR A 164 3.30 6.01 -14.38
N THR A 165 2.44 7.01 -14.59
CA THR A 165 0.98 6.80 -14.68
C THR A 165 0.59 5.88 -15.81
N SER A 166 1.30 5.92 -16.94
CA SER A 166 1.03 5.04 -18.10
C SER A 166 1.24 3.57 -17.76
N GLU A 167 2.32 3.23 -17.03
CA GLU A 167 2.61 1.85 -16.63
C GLU A 167 1.56 1.34 -15.62
N LYS A 168 1.15 2.18 -14.66
CA LYS A 168 0.08 1.87 -13.68
C LYS A 168 -1.26 1.62 -14.37
N ILE A 169 -1.68 2.51 -15.26
CA ILE A 169 -2.93 2.38 -16.01
C ILE A 169 -2.90 1.12 -16.90
N ALA A 170 -1.76 0.87 -17.57
CA ALA A 170 -1.60 -0.32 -18.42
C ALA A 170 -1.72 -1.63 -17.61
N MET A 171 -1.17 -1.68 -16.38
CA MET A 171 -1.31 -2.83 -15.49
C MET A 171 -2.80 -3.07 -15.12
N GLY A 172 -3.54 -2.01 -14.83
CA GLY A 172 -4.99 -2.12 -14.60
C GLY A 172 -5.73 -2.76 -15.79
N TRP A 173 -5.43 -2.31 -17.02
CA TRP A 173 -6.03 -2.89 -18.22
C TRP A 173 -5.59 -4.34 -18.51
N ALA A 174 -4.32 -4.67 -18.25
CA ALA A 174 -3.82 -6.04 -18.41
C ALA A 174 -4.53 -7.05 -17.50
N LEU A 175 -4.99 -6.55 -16.32
CA LEU A 175 -5.62 -7.36 -15.28
C LEU A 175 -7.15 -7.18 -15.21
N ASP A 176 -7.76 -6.43 -16.13
CA ASP A 176 -9.22 -6.22 -16.12
C ASP A 176 -9.99 -7.54 -16.22
N GLY A 177 -10.85 -7.80 -15.23
CA GLY A 177 -11.58 -9.06 -15.03
C GLY A 177 -10.74 -10.21 -14.47
N LYS A 178 -9.42 -10.02 -14.26
CA LYS A 178 -8.51 -11.05 -13.71
C LYS A 178 -8.16 -10.77 -12.24
N ALA A 179 -8.02 -9.50 -11.86
CA ALA A 179 -7.83 -9.07 -10.48
C ALA A 179 -9.04 -8.28 -9.98
N SER A 180 -9.23 -8.24 -8.65
CA SER A 180 -10.33 -7.46 -8.03
C SER A 180 -10.01 -5.98 -7.98
N VAL A 181 -8.78 -5.64 -7.53
CA VAL A 181 -8.30 -4.27 -7.39
C VAL A 181 -6.85 -4.18 -7.82
N VAL A 182 -6.53 -3.14 -8.60
CA VAL A 182 -5.17 -2.75 -8.97
C VAL A 182 -4.97 -1.30 -8.54
N VAL A 183 -4.01 -1.06 -7.65
CA VAL A 183 -3.70 0.28 -7.15
C VAL A 183 -2.23 0.59 -7.36
N GLY A 184 -1.94 1.82 -7.82
CA GLY A 184 -0.58 2.33 -7.92
C GLY A 184 -0.11 2.99 -6.63
N THR A 185 1.21 2.96 -6.39
CA THR A 185 1.92 3.64 -5.30
C THR A 185 3.21 4.28 -5.84
N HIS A 186 4.04 4.86 -5.00
CA HIS A 186 5.34 5.47 -5.25
C HIS A 186 5.35 6.99 -5.38
N THR A 187 4.43 7.62 -6.11
CA THR A 187 4.55 9.07 -6.37
C THR A 187 4.17 9.93 -5.17
N HIS A 188 3.55 9.35 -4.15
CA HIS A 188 3.06 10.02 -2.95
C HIS A 188 1.92 11.02 -3.18
N VAL A 189 1.46 11.21 -4.40
CA VAL A 189 0.38 12.13 -4.79
C VAL A 189 -0.85 11.32 -5.18
N GLN A 190 -1.91 11.41 -4.37
CA GLN A 190 -3.14 10.69 -4.65
C GLN A 190 -3.79 11.22 -5.92
N THR A 191 -4.06 10.32 -6.88
CA THR A 191 -4.82 10.65 -8.09
C THR A 191 -6.32 10.60 -7.83
N ALA A 192 -7.11 11.19 -8.74
CA ALA A 192 -8.57 11.33 -8.61
C ALA A 192 -9.29 10.57 -9.72
N ASP A 193 -8.81 9.37 -10.03
CA ASP A 193 -9.23 8.58 -11.18
C ASP A 193 -9.73 7.17 -10.81
N GLU A 194 -10.14 6.99 -9.53
CA GLU A 194 -10.73 5.74 -9.09
C GLU A 194 -11.92 5.34 -9.97
N ARG A 195 -11.91 4.10 -10.43
CA ARG A 195 -12.94 3.58 -11.33
C ARG A 195 -12.98 2.05 -11.33
N ILE A 196 -14.09 1.50 -11.76
CA ILE A 196 -14.21 0.09 -12.09
C ILE A 196 -14.09 -0.06 -13.61
N LEU A 197 -13.14 -0.88 -14.06
CA LEU A 197 -12.95 -1.18 -15.47
C LEU A 197 -14.07 -2.09 -16.02
N PRO A 198 -14.25 -2.19 -17.34
CA PRO A 198 -15.42 -2.85 -17.97
C PRO A 198 -15.64 -4.31 -17.55
N GLN A 199 -14.59 -5.07 -17.18
CA GLN A 199 -14.72 -6.46 -16.75
C GLN A 199 -14.77 -6.62 -15.22
N GLY A 200 -14.71 -5.51 -14.47
CA GLY A 200 -14.97 -5.49 -13.02
C GLY A 200 -13.75 -5.33 -12.13
N THR A 201 -12.59 -4.94 -12.66
CA THR A 201 -11.42 -4.60 -11.83
C THR A 201 -11.50 -3.15 -11.36
N GLY A 202 -11.44 -2.93 -10.04
CA GLY A 202 -11.29 -1.60 -9.45
C GLY A 202 -9.87 -1.08 -9.64
N CYS A 203 -9.71 0.18 -10.07
CA CYS A 203 -8.40 0.78 -10.32
C CYS A 203 -8.28 2.18 -9.73
N LEU A 204 -7.09 2.51 -9.22
CA LEU A 204 -6.66 3.85 -8.83
C LEU A 204 -5.20 4.01 -9.24
N THR A 205 -4.87 5.07 -9.99
CA THR A 205 -3.53 5.25 -10.56
C THR A 205 -2.47 5.48 -9.47
N ASP A 206 -2.76 6.23 -8.41
CA ASP A 206 -1.89 6.33 -7.23
C ASP A 206 -2.70 6.54 -5.95
N ALA A 207 -2.41 5.74 -4.94
CA ALA A 207 -3.05 5.83 -3.62
C ALA A 207 -2.64 7.08 -2.84
N GLY A 208 -1.51 7.70 -3.18
CA GLY A 208 -0.87 8.75 -2.41
C GLY A 208 -0.15 8.21 -1.16
N MET A 209 0.31 9.11 -0.31
CA MET A 209 1.04 8.76 0.91
C MET A 209 0.19 8.91 2.18
N CYS A 210 0.60 8.18 3.23
CA CYS A 210 0.23 8.45 4.62
C CYS A 210 1.41 9.16 5.30
N GLY A 211 1.38 10.48 5.34
CA GLY A 211 2.54 11.27 5.77
C GLY A 211 2.23 12.74 6.04
N PRO A 212 3.26 13.53 6.41
CA PRO A 212 3.09 14.95 6.75
C PRO A 212 2.43 15.76 5.64
N GLU A 213 1.36 16.47 5.97
CA GLU A 213 0.59 17.31 5.03
C GLU A 213 1.41 18.46 4.48
N HIS A 214 2.09 19.21 5.37
CA HIS A 214 2.90 20.35 5.00
C HIS A 214 4.31 19.93 4.60
N SER A 215 4.43 19.27 3.43
CA SER A 215 5.66 18.65 2.97
C SER A 215 5.79 18.66 1.45
N VAL A 216 6.97 18.33 0.96
CA VAL A 216 7.17 17.89 -0.43
C VAL A 216 7.37 16.38 -0.39
N LEU A 217 6.30 15.63 -0.72
CA LEU A 217 6.30 14.18 -0.72
C LEU A 217 6.79 13.58 0.63
N GLY A 218 6.37 14.19 1.76
CA GLY A 218 6.77 13.78 3.11
C GLY A 218 8.06 14.41 3.63
N ARG A 219 8.79 15.19 2.81
CA ARG A 219 10.08 15.83 3.17
C ARG A 219 9.90 17.31 3.47
N SER A 220 10.82 17.87 4.33
CA SER A 220 10.84 19.31 4.64
C SER A 220 10.91 20.15 3.37
N PRO A 221 9.95 21.07 3.16
CA PRO A 221 9.91 21.91 1.96
C PRO A 221 11.17 22.74 1.76
N GLU A 222 11.76 23.25 2.85
CA GLU A 222 12.93 24.13 2.78
C GLU A 222 14.11 23.39 2.15
N SER A 223 14.39 22.16 2.57
CA SER A 223 15.51 21.38 2.04
C SER A 223 15.30 20.96 0.59
N VAL A 224 14.06 20.58 0.24
CA VAL A 224 13.74 20.18 -1.14
C VAL A 224 13.81 21.38 -2.10
N VAL A 225 13.20 22.51 -1.73
CA VAL A 225 13.23 23.74 -2.53
C VAL A 225 14.67 24.23 -2.69
N TRP A 226 15.48 24.20 -1.61
CA TRP A 226 16.90 24.58 -1.71
C TRP A 226 17.65 23.69 -2.70
N ARG A 227 17.46 22.38 -2.66
CA ARG A 227 18.05 21.41 -3.61
C ARG A 227 17.68 21.74 -5.06
N PHE A 228 16.41 22.00 -5.33
CA PHE A 228 15.96 22.35 -6.67
C PHE A 228 16.52 23.68 -7.18
N ARG A 229 16.70 24.66 -6.27
CA ARG A 229 17.27 25.99 -6.64
C ARG A 229 18.75 25.93 -6.90
N THR A 230 19.49 25.09 -6.17
CA THR A 230 20.96 25.16 -6.17
C THR A 230 21.63 23.99 -6.90
N GLY A 231 20.92 22.85 -7.06
CA GLY A 231 21.50 21.58 -7.52
C GLY A 231 22.44 20.91 -6.51
N MET A 232 22.67 21.52 -5.34
CA MET A 232 23.65 21.05 -4.34
C MET A 232 23.07 19.88 -3.50
N PRO A 233 23.90 18.88 -3.13
CA PRO A 233 23.49 17.80 -2.24
C PRO A 233 22.99 18.33 -0.89
N THR A 234 21.86 17.79 -0.43
CA THR A 234 21.33 18.09 0.90
C THR A 234 20.61 16.85 1.46
N ARG A 235 20.43 16.82 2.78
CA ARG A 235 19.56 15.82 3.42
C ARG A 235 18.10 16.25 3.31
N PHE A 236 17.22 15.27 3.11
CA PHE A 236 15.78 15.47 3.10
C PHE A 236 15.14 14.90 4.37
N PRO A 237 15.10 15.65 5.49
CA PRO A 237 14.44 15.19 6.69
C PRO A 237 12.94 15.03 6.45
N VAL A 238 12.31 14.09 7.15
CA VAL A 238 10.86 13.96 7.18
C VAL A 238 10.25 15.23 7.78
N ALA A 239 9.23 15.77 7.15
CA ALA A 239 8.52 16.94 7.66
C ALA A 239 7.72 16.62 8.93
N LYS A 240 7.30 17.66 9.66
CA LYS A 240 6.49 17.56 10.89
C LYS A 240 5.12 18.21 10.67
N GLY A 241 4.21 17.97 11.60
CA GLY A 241 2.88 18.59 11.61
C GLY A 241 1.75 17.58 11.36
N PRO A 242 0.55 18.07 10.97
CA PRO A 242 -0.59 17.21 10.71
C PRO A 242 -0.29 16.20 9.61
N VAL A 243 -0.95 15.04 9.67
CA VAL A 243 -0.71 13.93 8.76
C VAL A 243 -1.93 13.72 7.88
N ARG A 244 -1.72 13.55 6.59
CA ARG A 244 -2.76 13.09 5.68
C ARG A 244 -2.66 11.58 5.50
N LEU A 245 -3.78 10.88 5.69
CA LEU A 245 -3.95 9.48 5.34
C LEU A 245 -4.58 9.38 3.96
N CYS A 246 -3.85 8.86 3.00
CA CYS A 246 -4.34 8.58 1.66
C CYS A 246 -4.42 7.07 1.39
N GLY A 247 -5.40 6.68 0.58
CA GLY A 247 -5.63 5.29 0.24
C GLY A 247 -6.96 5.09 -0.48
N LEU A 248 -7.50 3.90 -0.38
CA LEU A 248 -8.81 3.56 -0.91
C LEU A 248 -9.56 2.57 -0.01
N VAL A 249 -10.88 2.54 -0.16
CA VAL A 249 -11.76 1.44 0.28
C VAL A 249 -12.41 0.84 -0.94
N ALA A 250 -12.48 -0.49 -0.99
CA ALA A 250 -13.19 -1.20 -2.05
C ALA A 250 -14.04 -2.34 -1.48
N ASP A 251 -15.19 -2.56 -2.09
CA ASP A 251 -16.04 -3.73 -1.85
C ASP A 251 -15.82 -4.74 -2.98
N ILE A 252 -15.50 -5.97 -2.62
CA ILE A 252 -15.25 -7.07 -3.57
C ILE A 252 -16.31 -8.14 -3.39
N ASP A 253 -16.89 -8.61 -4.49
CA ASP A 253 -17.78 -9.77 -4.50
C ASP A 253 -16.96 -11.06 -4.34
N PRO A 254 -17.13 -11.83 -3.27
CA PRO A 254 -16.37 -13.05 -3.05
C PRO A 254 -16.63 -14.15 -4.09
N GLU A 255 -17.81 -14.15 -4.70
CA GLU A 255 -18.21 -15.19 -5.66
C GLU A 255 -17.58 -14.99 -7.04
N SER A 256 -17.53 -13.76 -7.52
CA SER A 256 -16.95 -13.44 -8.84
C SER A 256 -15.51 -12.92 -8.75
N GLY A 257 -15.11 -12.35 -7.62
CA GLY A 257 -13.87 -11.59 -7.43
C GLY A 257 -13.92 -10.17 -8.02
N LYS A 258 -15.09 -9.70 -8.47
CA LYS A 258 -15.22 -8.36 -9.06
C LYS A 258 -15.28 -7.28 -7.98
N CYS A 259 -14.70 -6.14 -8.28
CA CYS A 259 -14.89 -4.91 -7.52
C CYS A 259 -16.32 -4.38 -7.74
N LEU A 260 -17.05 -4.15 -6.65
CA LEU A 260 -18.42 -3.60 -6.65
C LEU A 260 -18.43 -2.09 -6.42
N SER A 261 -17.48 -1.60 -5.63
CA SER A 261 -17.27 -0.17 -5.39
C SER A 261 -15.79 0.09 -5.09
N ILE A 262 -15.34 1.28 -5.43
CA ILE A 262 -14.01 1.78 -5.08
C ILE A 262 -14.11 3.28 -4.80
N GLU A 263 -13.59 3.72 -3.66
CA GLU A 263 -13.59 5.11 -3.24
C GLU A 263 -12.26 5.46 -2.59
N ARG A 264 -11.76 6.67 -2.84
CA ARG A 264 -10.55 7.18 -2.19
C ARG A 264 -10.78 7.46 -0.71
N VAL A 265 -9.78 7.13 0.10
CA VAL A 265 -9.61 7.65 1.46
C VAL A 265 -8.64 8.82 1.39
N ASN A 266 -9.05 9.97 1.93
CA ASN A 266 -8.23 11.17 2.02
C ASN A 266 -8.64 11.92 3.30
N ARG A 267 -7.88 11.71 4.40
CA ARG A 267 -8.22 12.24 5.74
C ARG A 267 -7.05 12.99 6.33
N LEU A 268 -7.31 14.18 6.80
CA LEU A 268 -6.35 14.94 7.62
C LEU A 268 -6.51 14.51 9.08
N ILE A 269 -5.40 14.13 9.70
CA ILE A 269 -5.31 13.79 11.13
C ILE A 269 -4.49 14.88 11.81
N ASP A 270 -5.08 15.54 12.78
CA ASP A 270 -4.39 16.56 13.57
C ASP A 270 -3.35 15.92 14.50
N SER A 271 -2.28 16.64 14.77
CA SER A 271 -1.16 16.14 15.58
C SER A 271 -1.57 15.80 17.04
N SER A 272 -2.66 16.35 17.54
CA SER A 272 -3.23 16.01 18.85
C SER A 272 -3.90 14.62 18.89
N GLU A 273 -4.45 14.16 17.76
CA GLU A 273 -5.10 12.84 17.66
C GLU A 273 -4.11 11.70 17.44
N ALA A 274 -2.88 12.02 17.03
CA ALA A 274 -1.83 11.02 16.78
C ALA A 274 -1.16 10.50 18.06
N ASP A 275 -1.20 11.26 19.17
CA ASP A 275 -0.56 10.90 20.45
C ASP A 275 -1.47 10.08 21.38
N ASP A 276 -2.80 10.19 21.27
CA ASP A 276 -3.75 9.52 22.17
C ASP A 276 -3.82 7.98 21.95
N GLY A 277 -3.33 7.47 20.83
CA GLY A 277 -3.34 6.03 20.49
C GLY A 277 -2.22 5.19 21.15
N VAL A 278 -1.19 5.83 21.71
CA VAL A 278 0.01 5.13 22.23
C VAL A 278 0.01 4.96 23.75
N SER A 279 -0.84 5.69 24.48
CA SER A 279 -0.86 5.69 25.97
C SER A 279 -1.60 4.50 26.61
N GLY A 280 -2.16 3.57 25.84
CA GLY A 280 -2.98 2.44 26.34
C GLY A 280 -2.28 1.09 26.48
N ALA A 281 -0.97 0.98 26.21
CA ALA A 281 -0.26 -0.30 26.17
C ALA A 281 0.85 -0.47 27.22
N GLU A 282 0.91 0.38 28.25
CA GLU A 282 1.78 0.20 29.42
C GLU A 282 0.94 0.14 30.71
N SER A 283 0.40 -1.03 31.01
CA SER A 283 0.02 -1.46 32.37
C SER A 283 -0.11 -2.97 32.45
#